data_a52c08ce494089212b6856337c665c62
#
_entry.id   a52c08ce494089212b6856337c665c62
#
_cell.length_a   1.000
_cell.length_b   1.000
_cell.length_c   1.000
_cell.angle_alpha   90.00
_cell.angle_beta   90.00
_cell.angle_gamma   90.00
#
_symmetry.space_group_name_H-M   'P 1'
#
loop_
_entity.id
_entity.type
_entity.pdbx_description
1 polymer ?
#
loop_
_entity_poly.entity_id
_entity_poly.type
_entity_poly.pdbx_seq_one_letter_code
_entity_poly.pdbx_strand_id
1 'polypeptide(L)'
;MIECKDIQRAVGALLRDAGFLVVASEAQEGAQKPSCTVDVFPSESERVGQFMVEDTFSVTVMYYPKIETNEELLCAAKIIKNAVLTKPLIIGWRTIEAFKVAADHSGYVLIVDFSYTVTQYFGADDGKDAPAEELNITMNREDEENGNAGITD
;
A
#
# COMPACT_ATOMS: atom_id res chain seq x y z
N MET A 1 -1.72 0.39 13.51
CA MET A 1 -2.64 0.17 12.37
C MET A 1 -2.12 0.91 11.15
N ILE A 2 -2.17 0.27 9.99
CA ILE A 2 -1.67 0.87 8.75
C ILE A 2 -2.73 1.80 8.18
N GLU A 3 -2.33 3.01 7.81
CA GLU A 3 -3.22 4.03 7.29
C GLU A 3 -2.78 4.44 5.88
N CYS A 4 -3.64 5.22 5.22
CA CYS A 4 -3.35 5.68 3.87
C CYS A 4 -2.02 6.40 3.75
N LYS A 5 -1.67 7.23 4.73
CA LYS A 5 -0.41 7.98 4.68
C LYS A 5 0.80 7.06 4.77
N ASP A 6 0.65 5.92 5.46
CA ASP A 6 1.74 4.94 5.54
C ASP A 6 1.98 4.30 4.18
N ILE A 7 0.89 3.94 3.50
CA ILE A 7 0.96 3.38 2.15
C ILE A 7 1.53 4.42 1.19
N GLN A 8 1.04 5.66 1.28
CA GLN A 8 1.49 6.72 0.38
C GLN A 8 2.99 6.97 0.53
N ARG A 9 3.47 6.99 1.77
CA ARG A 9 4.90 7.21 2.04
C ARG A 9 5.74 6.05 1.49
N ALA A 10 5.27 4.83 1.70
CA ALA A 10 6.02 3.66 1.24
C ALA A 10 6.05 3.56 -0.28
N VAL A 11 4.93 3.85 -0.95
CA VAL A 11 4.88 3.85 -2.41
C VAL A 11 5.74 4.98 -2.96
N GLY A 12 5.72 6.14 -2.31
CA GLY A 12 6.58 7.25 -2.70
C GLY A 12 8.05 6.86 -2.66
N ALA A 13 8.47 6.17 -1.59
CA ALA A 13 9.85 5.71 -1.49
C ALA A 13 10.18 4.69 -2.58
N LEU A 14 9.24 3.79 -2.86
CA LEU A 14 9.40 2.79 -3.92
C LEU A 14 9.64 3.46 -5.27
N LEU A 15 8.88 4.50 -5.58
CA LEU A 15 9.02 5.22 -6.84
C LEU A 15 10.30 6.04 -6.90
N ARG A 16 10.71 6.64 -5.78
CA ARG A 16 11.99 7.36 -5.73
C ARG A 16 13.16 6.41 -5.97
N ASP A 17 13.09 5.22 -5.39
CA ASP A 17 14.13 4.21 -5.61
C ASP A 17 14.17 3.77 -7.06
N ALA A 18 13.05 3.85 -7.77
CA ALA A 18 12.98 3.53 -9.19
C ALA A 18 13.42 4.69 -10.07
N GLY A 19 13.74 5.83 -9.48
CA GLY A 19 14.27 6.97 -10.22
C GLY A 19 13.29 8.09 -10.51
N PHE A 20 12.11 8.06 -9.90
CA PHE A 20 11.10 9.09 -10.15
C PHE A 20 11.13 10.17 -9.09
N LEU A 21 10.85 11.39 -9.52
CA LEU A 21 10.58 12.50 -8.60
C LEU A 21 9.11 12.42 -8.18
N VAL A 22 8.87 12.34 -6.88
CA VAL A 22 7.51 12.22 -6.35
C VAL A 22 7.15 13.52 -5.66
N VAL A 23 6.02 14.11 -6.05
CA VAL A 23 5.54 15.38 -5.50
C VAL A 23 4.13 15.21 -4.96
N ALA A 24 3.72 16.10 -4.09
CA ALA A 24 2.35 16.10 -3.60
C ALA A 24 1.39 16.49 -4.71
N SER A 25 0.18 15.94 -4.68
CA SER A 25 -0.82 16.22 -5.72
C SER A 25 -1.12 17.71 -5.82
N GLU A 26 -1.18 18.39 -4.68
CA GLU A 26 -1.46 19.82 -4.64
C GLU A 26 -0.34 20.64 -5.26
N ALA A 27 0.87 20.11 -5.26
CA ALA A 27 2.04 20.83 -5.76
C ALA A 27 2.43 20.43 -7.17
N GLN A 28 1.61 19.60 -7.83
CA GLN A 28 1.98 19.08 -9.14
C GLN A 28 2.08 20.17 -10.19
N GLU A 29 1.15 21.10 -10.14
CA GLU A 29 1.20 22.23 -11.07
C GLU A 29 2.37 23.12 -10.68
N GLY A 30 3.27 23.36 -11.61
CA GLY A 30 4.49 24.10 -11.35
C GLY A 30 5.64 23.22 -10.87
N ALA A 31 5.40 21.93 -10.65
CA ALA A 31 6.47 21.03 -10.27
C ALA A 31 7.37 20.72 -11.45
N GLN A 32 8.61 20.34 -11.15
CA GLN A 32 9.57 19.93 -12.16
C GLN A 32 9.10 18.64 -12.82
N LYS A 33 9.25 18.56 -14.13
CA LYS A 33 8.92 17.35 -14.89
C LYS A 33 10.20 16.67 -15.35
N PRO A 34 10.20 15.34 -15.46
CA PRO A 34 9.10 14.42 -15.18
C PRO A 34 8.88 14.26 -13.68
N SER A 35 7.63 14.01 -13.28
CA SER A 35 7.30 13.83 -11.88
C SER A 35 6.09 12.93 -11.73
N CYS A 36 5.93 12.38 -10.53
CA CYS A 36 4.81 11.51 -10.19
C CYS A 36 4.06 12.07 -9.00
N THR A 37 2.75 11.82 -8.96
CA THR A 37 1.96 12.00 -7.74
C THR A 37 1.42 10.63 -7.31
N VAL A 38 1.20 10.48 -6.02
CA VAL A 38 0.69 9.23 -5.44
C VAL A 38 -0.53 9.58 -4.60
N ASP A 39 -1.66 8.99 -4.95
CA ASP A 39 -2.89 9.15 -4.19
C ASP A 39 -3.32 7.79 -3.67
N VAL A 40 -3.68 7.74 -2.39
CA VAL A 40 -4.12 6.51 -1.74
C VAL A 40 -5.49 6.74 -1.15
N PHE A 41 -6.38 5.79 -1.38
CA PHE A 41 -7.76 5.88 -0.91
C PHE A 41 -8.16 4.57 -0.23
N PRO A 42 -8.81 4.63 0.95
CA PRO A 42 -9.29 3.40 1.59
C PRO A 42 -10.56 2.94 0.89
N SER A 43 -10.41 2.07 -0.10
CA SER A 43 -11.51 1.74 -1.00
C SER A 43 -12.48 0.73 -0.43
N GLU A 44 -12.02 -0.13 0.48
CA GLU A 44 -12.86 -1.21 0.96
C GLU A 44 -12.38 -1.70 2.31
N SER A 45 -13.33 -2.07 3.17
CA SER A 45 -13.03 -2.69 4.46
C SER A 45 -14.02 -3.81 4.68
N GLU A 46 -13.53 -4.96 5.08
CA GLU A 46 -14.38 -6.13 5.29
C GLU A 46 -14.02 -6.80 6.61
N ARG A 47 -15.04 -7.08 7.42
CA ARG A 47 -14.80 -7.83 8.65
C ARG A 47 -14.57 -9.30 8.28
N VAL A 48 -13.40 -9.80 8.67
CA VAL A 48 -13.03 -11.18 8.35
C VAL A 48 -12.89 -12.05 9.58
N GLY A 49 -13.11 -11.48 10.75
CA GLY A 49 -13.07 -12.20 12.01
C GLY A 49 -13.62 -11.35 13.12
N GLN A 50 -13.63 -11.91 14.34
CA GLN A 50 -14.18 -11.19 15.47
C GLN A 50 -13.43 -9.90 15.76
N PHE A 51 -12.11 -9.96 15.63
CA PHE A 51 -11.26 -8.80 15.89
C PHE A 51 -10.40 -8.45 14.70
N MET A 52 -10.85 -8.81 13.49
CA MET A 52 -10.04 -8.61 12.30
C MET A 52 -10.85 -7.95 11.20
N VAL A 53 -10.21 -6.99 10.54
CA VAL A 53 -10.76 -6.31 9.38
C VAL A 53 -9.73 -6.38 8.28
N GLU A 54 -10.17 -6.66 7.07
CA GLU A 54 -9.30 -6.62 5.91
C GLU A 54 -9.56 -5.31 5.18
N ASP A 55 -8.53 -4.45 5.16
CA ASP A 55 -8.60 -3.15 4.51
C ASP A 55 -7.91 -3.19 3.17
N THR A 56 -8.58 -2.65 2.15
CA THR A 56 -8.00 -2.52 0.82
C THR A 56 -7.74 -1.05 0.55
N PHE A 57 -6.50 -0.74 0.18
CA PHE A 57 -6.09 0.61 -0.16
C PHE A 57 -5.84 0.68 -1.66
N SER A 58 -6.59 1.54 -2.34
CA SER A 58 -6.39 1.76 -3.77
C SER A 58 -5.35 2.85 -3.96
N VAL A 59 -4.38 2.60 -4.81
CA VAL A 59 -3.30 3.53 -5.09
C VAL A 59 -3.37 3.93 -6.54
N THR A 60 -3.31 5.24 -6.78
CA THR A 60 -3.24 5.79 -8.13
C THR A 60 -1.98 6.61 -8.24
N VAL A 61 -1.11 6.23 -9.17
CA VAL A 61 0.11 6.97 -9.47
C VAL A 61 -0.11 7.66 -10.81
N MET A 62 0.08 8.98 -10.83
CA MET A 62 0.03 9.75 -12.06
C MET A 62 1.43 10.22 -12.42
N TYR A 63 1.85 9.94 -13.62
CA TYR A 63 3.17 10.32 -14.12
C TYR A 63 3.01 11.40 -15.17
N TYR A 64 3.71 12.50 -14.96
CA TYR A 64 3.70 13.67 -15.85
C TYR A 64 5.02 13.71 -16.60
N PRO A 65 5.03 13.42 -17.90
CA PRO A 65 6.29 13.28 -18.64
C PRO A 65 6.94 14.63 -18.92
N LYS A 66 8.25 14.60 -19.12
CA LYS A 66 8.98 15.78 -19.56
C LYS A 66 8.73 16.03 -21.05
N ILE A 67 8.76 14.98 -21.84
CA ILE A 67 8.51 15.03 -23.27
C ILE A 67 7.21 14.27 -23.53
N GLU A 68 6.25 14.93 -24.15
CA GLU A 68 4.91 14.34 -24.31
C GLU A 68 4.90 13.39 -25.50
N THR A 69 5.40 12.19 -25.27
CA THR A 69 5.42 11.12 -26.29
C THR A 69 4.89 9.83 -25.68
N ASN A 70 4.32 8.98 -26.54
CA ASN A 70 3.87 7.67 -26.09
C ASN A 70 5.04 6.82 -25.61
N GLU A 71 6.21 7.00 -26.22
CA GLU A 71 7.37 6.21 -25.84
C GLU A 71 7.77 6.47 -24.40
N GLU A 72 7.75 7.72 -23.96
CA GLU A 72 8.08 8.04 -22.57
C GLU A 72 7.06 7.45 -21.60
N LEU A 73 5.77 7.49 -21.98
CA LEU A 73 4.72 6.92 -21.13
C LEU A 73 4.87 5.40 -21.04
N LEU A 74 5.19 4.74 -22.14
CA LEU A 74 5.37 3.29 -22.15
C LEU A 74 6.57 2.87 -21.31
N CYS A 75 7.66 3.61 -21.39
CA CYS A 75 8.83 3.34 -20.56
C CYS A 75 8.52 3.51 -19.09
N ALA A 76 7.86 4.60 -18.74
CA ALA A 76 7.50 4.87 -17.34
C ALA A 76 6.55 3.79 -16.81
N ALA A 77 5.57 3.39 -17.61
CA ALA A 77 4.61 2.36 -17.22
C ALA A 77 5.33 1.05 -16.93
N LYS A 78 6.28 0.67 -17.78
CA LYS A 78 7.04 -0.56 -17.58
C LYS A 78 7.82 -0.53 -16.30
N ILE A 79 8.49 0.58 -16.01
CA ILE A 79 9.30 0.72 -14.81
C ILE A 79 8.42 0.68 -13.56
N ILE A 80 7.31 1.41 -13.57
CA ILE A 80 6.42 1.47 -12.41
C ILE A 80 5.77 0.11 -12.15
N LYS A 81 5.26 -0.55 -13.20
CA LYS A 81 4.64 -1.85 -13.04
C LYS A 81 5.63 -2.87 -12.49
N ASN A 82 6.86 -2.85 -13.01
CA ASN A 82 7.87 -3.78 -12.55
C ASN A 82 8.23 -3.52 -11.09
N ALA A 83 8.41 -2.25 -10.72
CA ALA A 83 8.75 -1.90 -9.34
C ALA A 83 7.65 -2.33 -8.36
N VAL A 84 6.39 -2.08 -8.71
CA VAL A 84 5.27 -2.41 -7.82
C VAL A 84 5.11 -3.91 -7.67
N LEU A 85 5.23 -4.67 -8.76
CA LEU A 85 4.97 -6.11 -8.73
C LEU A 85 6.13 -6.90 -8.14
N THR A 86 7.36 -6.39 -8.23
CA THR A 86 8.51 -7.16 -7.77
C THR A 86 9.01 -6.74 -6.40
N LYS A 87 8.60 -5.58 -5.89
CA LYS A 87 9.08 -5.07 -4.61
C LYS A 87 7.90 -4.84 -3.66
N PRO A 88 7.81 -5.61 -2.58
CA PRO A 88 6.74 -5.39 -1.62
C PRO A 88 6.98 -4.12 -0.81
N LEU A 89 5.92 -3.60 -0.23
CA LEU A 89 6.03 -2.51 0.73
C LEU A 89 6.38 -3.09 2.08
N ILE A 90 7.28 -2.42 2.79
CA ILE A 90 7.62 -2.79 4.16
C ILE A 90 7.22 -1.64 5.05
N ILE A 91 6.22 -1.87 5.90
CA ILE A 91 5.70 -0.86 6.80
C ILE A 91 5.79 -1.45 8.21
N GLY A 92 6.73 -0.94 8.98
CA GLY A 92 7.03 -1.51 10.28
C GLY A 92 7.53 -2.93 10.12
N TRP A 93 6.84 -3.88 10.77
CA TRP A 93 7.19 -5.29 10.69
C TRP A 93 6.42 -6.04 9.60
N ARG A 94 5.56 -5.35 8.87
CA ARG A 94 4.67 -5.97 7.90
C ARG A 94 5.18 -5.79 6.48
N THR A 95 5.03 -6.86 5.70
CA THR A 95 5.37 -6.87 4.28
C THR A 95 4.07 -7.01 3.51
N ILE A 96 3.82 -6.09 2.58
CA ILE A 96 2.56 -6.02 1.85
C ILE A 96 2.86 -6.04 0.36
N GLU A 97 2.11 -6.84 -0.38
CA GLU A 97 2.35 -7.03 -1.81
C GLU A 97 1.14 -6.63 -2.64
N ALA A 98 1.41 -6.12 -3.82
CA ALA A 98 0.40 -5.89 -4.83
C ALA A 98 0.52 -7.01 -5.85
N PHE A 99 -0.63 -7.54 -6.27
CA PHE A 99 -0.64 -8.68 -7.19
C PHE A 99 -1.09 -8.33 -8.59
N LYS A 100 -1.57 -7.10 -8.78
CA LYS A 100 -2.10 -6.69 -10.07
C LYS A 100 -1.90 -5.20 -10.24
N VAL A 101 -1.43 -4.80 -11.41
CA VAL A 101 -1.22 -3.39 -11.74
C VAL A 101 -1.87 -3.14 -13.09
N ALA A 102 -2.68 -2.09 -13.17
CA ALA A 102 -3.30 -1.67 -14.41
C ALA A 102 -2.76 -0.28 -14.78
N ALA A 103 -2.54 -0.06 -16.06
CA ALA A 103 -2.03 1.22 -16.53
C ALA A 103 -2.92 1.73 -17.66
N ASP A 104 -3.14 3.02 -17.66
CA ASP A 104 -3.90 3.71 -18.69
C ASP A 104 -3.31 5.10 -18.85
N HIS A 105 -3.86 5.89 -19.73
CA HIS A 105 -3.40 7.25 -19.91
C HIS A 105 -4.58 8.16 -20.24
N SER A 106 -4.43 9.42 -19.88
CA SER A 106 -5.36 10.48 -20.25
C SER A 106 -4.52 11.59 -20.86
N GLY A 107 -4.64 11.75 -22.18
CA GLY A 107 -3.71 12.61 -22.89
C GLY A 107 -2.29 12.06 -22.73
N TYR A 108 -1.40 12.90 -22.24
CA TYR A 108 -0.01 12.50 -21.99
C TYR A 108 0.28 12.30 -20.49
N VAL A 109 -0.75 12.05 -19.70
CA VAL A 109 -0.58 11.70 -18.30
C VAL A 109 -0.79 10.20 -18.15
N LEU A 110 0.21 9.51 -17.62
CA LEU A 110 0.10 8.08 -17.36
C LEU A 110 -0.60 7.87 -16.03
N ILE A 111 -1.55 6.95 -16.00
CA ILE A 111 -2.30 6.63 -14.78
C ILE A 111 -2.06 5.15 -14.49
N VAL A 112 -1.50 4.87 -13.32
CA VAL A 112 -1.22 3.49 -12.91
C VAL A 112 -2.00 3.21 -11.64
N ASP A 113 -2.84 2.18 -11.67
CA ASP A 113 -3.69 1.81 -10.55
C ASP A 113 -3.31 0.44 -10.02
N PHE A 114 -3.23 0.33 -8.70
CA PHE A 114 -3.01 -0.94 -8.03
C PHE A 114 -3.56 -0.82 -6.62
N SER A 115 -3.56 -1.94 -5.90
CA SER A 115 -4.10 -1.92 -4.55
C SER A 115 -3.31 -2.83 -3.63
N TYR A 116 -3.40 -2.53 -2.34
CA TYR A 116 -2.82 -3.36 -1.28
C TYR A 116 -3.92 -3.73 -0.31
N THR A 117 -3.91 -4.98 0.12
CA THR A 117 -4.88 -5.47 1.08
C THR A 117 -4.14 -5.85 2.36
N VAL A 118 -4.61 -5.33 3.49
CA VAL A 118 -3.95 -5.50 4.77
C VAL A 118 -4.97 -5.98 5.79
N THR A 119 -4.63 -7.04 6.51
CA THR A 119 -5.46 -7.50 7.62
C THR A 119 -5.09 -6.68 8.85
N GLN A 120 -6.07 -6.02 9.44
CA GLN A 120 -5.89 -5.20 10.64
C GLN A 120 -6.59 -5.85 11.81
N TYR A 121 -5.99 -5.72 12.97
CA TYR A 121 -6.55 -6.25 14.22
C TYR A 121 -7.08 -5.08 15.05
N PHE A 122 -8.25 -5.26 15.65
CA PHE A 122 -8.86 -4.20 16.45
C PHE A 122 -9.51 -4.80 17.69
N GLY A 123 -9.78 -3.91 18.65
CA GLY A 123 -10.53 -4.29 19.84
C GLY A 123 -9.74 -5.00 20.90
N ALA A 124 -8.58 -5.46 20.62
CA ALA A 124 -7.78 -6.13 21.59
C ALA A 124 -6.95 -5.16 22.27
N ASP A 125 -6.57 -4.40 22.18
CA ASP A 125 -5.76 -3.72 22.94
C ASP A 125 -5.15 -2.68 22.41
N ASP A 126 -5.22 -2.20 22.40
CA ASP A 126 -4.84 -1.25 22.16
C ASP A 126 -3.66 -0.92 21.87
N GLY A 127 -3.47 -0.64 21.30
CA GLY A 127 -2.38 -0.16 20.97
C GLY A 127 -1.21 -0.91 20.98
N LYS A 128 -1.27 -1.87 21.35
CA LYS A 128 -0.16 -2.58 21.37
C LYS A 128 -0.05 -3.36 20.26
N ASP A 129 -0.10 -3.48 19.66
CA ASP A 129 0.04 -4.20 18.74
C ASP A 129 0.59 -5.21 18.62
N ALA A 130 0.59 -5.62 18.93
CA ALA A 130 1.02 -6.49 18.87
C ALA A 130 1.04 -7.27 18.62
N PRO A 131 1.08 -7.75 18.38
CA PRO A 131 1.33 -8.65 18.21
C PRO A 131 1.37 -9.29 18.08
N ALA A 132 1.20 -9.56 18.23
CA ALA A 132 1.57 -10.10 18.46
C ALA A 132 1.39 -10.63 18.12
N GLU A 133 1.20 -10.81 18.07
CA GLU A 133 1.54 -11.21 18.08
C GLU A 133 1.20 -11.64 17.73
N GLU A 134 0.76 -11.83 17.80
CA GLU A 134 0.94 -12.18 17.91
C GLU A 134 0.38 -12.71 17.77
N LEU A 135 -0.12 -13.09 17.92
CA LEU A 135 -0.15 -13.53 18.17
C LEU A 135 -0.60 -14.03 18.07
N ASN A 136 -1.08 -14.47 18.58
CA ASN A 136 -1.13 -14.86 18.97
C ASN A 136 -1.82 -15.35 18.93
N ILE A 137 -2.20 -15.60 19.31
CA ILE A 137 -2.50 -15.92 19.65
C ILE A 137 -3.08 -16.43 19.49
N THR A 138 -3.62 -16.64 19.52
CA THR A 138 -3.77 -16.90 19.82
C THR A 138 -4.28 -17.50 19.64
N MET A 139 -4.35 -17.43 19.95
CA MET A 139 -4.50 -17.65 20.23
C MET A 139 -4.61 -18.28 20.18
N ASN A 140 -5.06 -18.58 20.59
CA ASN A 140 -5.00 -18.80 21.24
C ASN A 140 -5.25 -19.40 21.45
N ARG A 141 -5.37 -19.36 21.47
CA ARG A 141 -5.37 -19.54 22.17
C ARG A 141 -5.64 -20.20 22.08
N GLU A 142 -6.22 -19.95 22.29
CA GLU A 142 -6.32 -20.12 22.76
C GLU A 142 -6.27 -20.62 22.56
N ASP A 143 -6.81 -20.83 22.97
CA ASP A 143 -6.64 -20.95 23.44
C ASP A 143 -6.51 -21.44 23.46
N GLU A 144 -6.67 -20.99 23.45
CA GLU A 144 -6.46 -20.90 23.97
C GLU A 144 -6.25 -21.31 23.95
N GLU A 145 -6.73 -21.53 24.11
CA GLU A 145 -6.59 -21.46 24.68
C GLU A 145 -6.33 -21.87 24.63
N ASN A 146 -6.88 -22.26 24.92
CA ASN A 146 -6.75 -22.13 25.50
C ASN A 146 -6.51 -22.45 25.58
N GLY A 147 -7.29 -22.33 25.57
CA GLY A 147 -6.89 -22.19 25.93
C GLY A 147 -6.68 -22.38 26.02
N ASN A 148 -6.87 -22.53 26.23
CA ASN A 148 -6.64 -22.11 26.76
C ASN A 148 -6.40 -22.20 26.86
N ALA A 149 -6.88 -22.23 26.85
CA ALA A 149 -6.48 -21.87 27.23
C ALA A 149 -6.16 -21.90 27.13
N GLY A 150 -6.94 -21.77 27.36
CA GLY A 150 -6.37 -21.42 27.53
C GLY A 150 -6.18 -21.35 27.43
N ILE A 151 -6.15 -21.37 27.69
CA ILE A 151 -5.80 -20.92 27.97
C ILE A 151 -5.36 -20.87 28.02
N THR A 152 -5.88 -20.87 27.99
CA THR A 152 -5.28 -20.45 28.32
C THR A 152 -4.92 -20.54 28.28
N ASP A 153 -5.39 -20.71 28.47
CA ASP A 153 -4.81 -20.53 28.73
C ASP A 153 -4.62 -20.71 28.60
#